data_e04967444a5269d0a08ee7784499897c
#
_entry.id   e04967444a5269d0a08ee7784499897c
#
_cell.length_a   1.000
_cell.length_b   1.000
_cell.length_c   1.000
_cell.angle_alpha   90.00
_cell.angle_beta   90.00
_cell.angle_gamma   90.00
#
_symmetry.space_group_name_H-M   'P 1'
#
loop_
_entity.id
_entity.type
_entity.pdbx_description
1 polymer ?
#
loop_
_entity_poly.entity_id
_entity_poly.type
_entity_poly.pdbx_seq_one_letter_code
_entity_poly.pdbx_strand_id
1 'polypeptide(L)'
;PGSNFNRNDTLIILDRRDYELAFITAQSNILNAEVNLEREKAESDLANKEWARVGIGEGSDLTLRKPQLAQAKATLAAAEANLEQAKRNLERAIIIAQFDGRVQSRNVEIGTTVFPGTVLSKIYGTDYFEVRLVVADQDVSFTGLDFNGKLLSKNKQLKVEFSQGSRASNYRWKGNIVRTEAEVDPLTRMLAIVARIDNRKSKATSQTPLAIGQYVSAAINGIEIENVSLIPRTLVRNESVWVVDDKKTLRKRNVEIIRFENENAFIKNSFEIGDRLLMTRLSSLVDGLKVTYDMD
;
A
#
# COMPACT_ATOMS: atom_id res chain seq x y z
N PRO A 1 0.32 11.26 21.76
CA PRO A 1 0.64 11.49 20.36
C PRO A 1 2.15 11.54 20.12
N GLY A 2 2.62 11.08 18.96
CA GLY A 2 4.02 11.09 18.59
C GLY A 2 4.87 9.95 19.14
N SER A 3 4.40 9.14 20.08
CA SER A 3 5.14 8.01 20.63
C SER A 3 5.24 6.86 19.62
N ASN A 4 6.39 6.18 19.62
CA ASN A 4 6.56 4.93 18.87
C ASN A 4 6.06 3.75 19.72
N PHE A 5 5.63 2.70 19.07
CA PHE A 5 5.25 1.42 19.66
C PHE A 5 5.73 0.27 18.77
N ASN A 6 5.94 -0.88 19.37
CA ASN A 6 6.29 -2.11 18.68
C ASN A 6 5.07 -3.02 18.58
N ARG A 7 5.12 -3.96 17.67
CA ARG A 7 4.12 -5.04 17.60
C ARG A 7 4.00 -5.74 18.95
N ASN A 8 2.77 -6.03 19.37
CA ASN A 8 2.35 -6.61 20.63
C ASN A 8 2.45 -5.67 21.85
N ASP A 9 2.86 -4.40 21.69
CA ASP A 9 2.76 -3.44 22.79
C ASP A 9 1.28 -3.17 23.11
N THR A 10 0.98 -2.98 24.39
CA THR A 10 -0.35 -2.57 24.84
C THR A 10 -0.54 -1.08 24.59
N LEU A 11 -1.53 -0.74 23.76
CA LEU A 11 -1.84 0.65 23.42
C LEU A 11 -2.86 1.27 24.36
N ILE A 12 -3.93 0.54 24.67
CA ILE A 12 -5.04 1.01 25.51
C ILE A 12 -5.56 -0.16 26.35
N ILE A 13 -5.91 0.12 27.58
CA ILE A 13 -6.60 -0.83 28.47
C ILE A 13 -7.95 -0.20 28.83
N LEU A 14 -9.04 -0.90 28.51
CA LEU A 14 -10.38 -0.55 28.97
C LEU A 14 -10.60 -1.07 30.39
N ASP A 15 -11.61 -0.56 31.11
CA ASP A 15 -12.02 -1.15 32.38
C ASP A 15 -12.47 -2.60 32.16
N ARG A 16 -11.83 -3.51 32.83
CA ARG A 16 -11.99 -4.97 32.62
C ARG A 16 -12.96 -5.63 33.58
N ARG A 17 -13.35 -4.95 34.66
CA ARG A 17 -14.11 -5.54 35.76
C ARG A 17 -15.38 -6.25 35.34
N ASP A 18 -16.17 -5.61 34.49
CA ASP A 18 -17.43 -6.19 33.98
C ASP A 18 -17.19 -7.39 33.08
N TYR A 19 -16.14 -7.35 32.26
CA TYR A 19 -15.74 -8.47 31.39
C TYR A 19 -15.19 -9.65 32.20
N GLU A 20 -14.44 -9.39 33.26
CA GLU A 20 -13.94 -10.41 34.19
C GLU A 20 -15.09 -11.10 34.94
N LEU A 21 -16.08 -10.34 35.44
CA LEU A 21 -17.30 -10.88 36.02
C LEU A 21 -18.09 -11.74 35.03
N ALA A 22 -18.27 -11.28 33.82
CA ALA A 22 -18.97 -12.06 32.79
C ALA A 22 -18.22 -13.36 32.47
N PHE A 23 -16.90 -13.34 32.41
CA PHE A 23 -16.09 -14.53 32.19
C PHE A 23 -16.23 -15.55 33.35
N ILE A 24 -16.14 -15.11 34.61
CA ILE A 24 -16.30 -15.97 35.80
C ILE A 24 -17.71 -16.57 35.84
N THR A 25 -18.73 -15.77 35.51
CA THR A 25 -20.12 -16.23 35.44
C THR A 25 -20.32 -17.30 34.36
N ALA A 26 -19.77 -17.10 33.19
CA ALA A 26 -19.82 -18.08 32.09
C ALA A 26 -19.08 -19.38 32.48
N GLN A 27 -17.94 -19.28 33.19
CA GLN A 27 -17.20 -20.43 33.70
C GLN A 27 -18.02 -21.25 34.72
N SER A 28 -18.73 -20.58 35.61
CA SER A 28 -19.67 -21.25 36.54
C SER A 28 -20.79 -21.96 35.80
N ASN A 29 -21.34 -21.36 34.75
CA ASN A 29 -22.41 -21.96 33.95
C ASN A 29 -21.96 -23.24 33.23
N ILE A 30 -20.72 -23.32 32.75
CA ILE A 30 -20.16 -24.56 32.18
C ILE A 30 -20.13 -25.65 33.25
N LEU A 31 -19.58 -25.38 34.42
CA LEU A 31 -19.51 -26.37 35.51
C LEU A 31 -20.91 -26.92 35.89
N ASN A 32 -21.92 -26.04 35.92
CA ASN A 32 -23.31 -26.46 36.17
C ASN A 32 -23.87 -27.33 35.01
N ALA A 33 -23.56 -26.99 33.79
CA ALA A 33 -23.99 -27.74 32.62
C ALA A 33 -23.29 -29.12 32.55
N GLU A 34 -22.02 -29.19 32.88
CA GLU A 34 -21.25 -30.45 32.98
C GLU A 34 -21.84 -31.38 34.03
N VAL A 35 -22.11 -30.89 35.25
CA VAL A 35 -22.76 -31.67 36.30
C VAL A 35 -24.12 -32.17 35.87
N ASN A 36 -24.92 -31.32 35.20
CA ASN A 36 -26.22 -31.73 34.66
C ASN A 36 -26.08 -32.82 33.60
N LEU A 37 -25.13 -32.69 32.70
CA LEU A 37 -24.87 -33.70 31.64
C LEU A 37 -24.45 -35.04 32.27
N GLU A 38 -23.56 -35.01 33.26
CA GLU A 38 -23.11 -36.25 33.94
C GLU A 38 -24.28 -36.92 34.67
N ARG A 39 -25.17 -36.14 35.29
CA ARG A 39 -26.39 -36.68 35.94
C ARG A 39 -27.29 -37.34 34.88
N GLU A 40 -27.61 -36.66 33.77
CA GLU A 40 -28.47 -37.19 32.72
C GLU A 40 -27.87 -38.41 32.00
N LYS A 41 -26.53 -38.48 31.89
CA LYS A 41 -25.82 -39.68 31.41
C LYS A 41 -26.06 -40.86 32.35
N ALA A 42 -25.86 -40.67 33.67
CA ALA A 42 -26.03 -41.71 34.66
C ALA A 42 -27.49 -42.22 34.71
N GLU A 43 -28.47 -41.29 34.62
CA GLU A 43 -29.88 -41.65 34.60
C GLU A 43 -30.28 -42.36 33.31
N SER A 44 -29.76 -41.97 32.14
CA SER A 44 -29.96 -42.65 30.87
C SER A 44 -29.33 -44.07 30.88
N ASP A 45 -28.14 -44.22 31.43
CA ASP A 45 -27.47 -45.50 31.57
C ASP A 45 -28.25 -46.46 32.50
N LEU A 46 -28.80 -45.92 33.58
CA LEU A 46 -29.67 -46.69 34.50
C LEU A 46 -30.94 -47.14 33.79
N ALA A 47 -31.64 -46.21 33.08
CA ALA A 47 -32.83 -46.54 32.32
C ALA A 47 -32.58 -47.63 31.25
N ASN A 48 -31.42 -47.56 30.53
CA ASN A 48 -31.02 -48.59 29.58
C ASN A 48 -30.82 -49.95 30.26
N LYS A 49 -30.16 -50.00 31.42
CA LYS A 49 -29.93 -51.23 32.18
C LYS A 49 -31.21 -51.83 32.72
N GLU A 50 -32.13 -50.98 33.26
CA GLU A 50 -33.43 -51.42 33.73
C GLU A 50 -34.28 -51.99 32.59
N TRP A 51 -34.33 -51.28 31.45
CA TRP A 51 -35.05 -51.78 30.26
C TRP A 51 -34.50 -53.09 29.76
N ALA A 52 -33.18 -53.29 29.73
CA ALA A 52 -32.54 -54.54 29.33
C ALA A 52 -32.90 -55.73 30.23
N ARG A 53 -33.31 -55.44 31.50
CA ARG A 53 -33.71 -56.51 32.47
C ARG A 53 -35.18 -56.88 32.34
N VAL A 54 -36.05 -55.95 31.98
CA VAL A 54 -37.50 -56.13 32.06
C VAL A 54 -38.14 -56.09 30.64
N GLY A 55 -37.49 -55.51 29.66
CA GLY A 55 -38.05 -55.10 28.38
C GLY A 55 -38.29 -56.25 27.41
N ILE A 56 -39.47 -56.26 26.81
CA ILE A 56 -39.79 -57.03 25.62
C ILE A 56 -39.87 -56.04 24.45
N GLY A 57 -38.87 -56.07 23.60
CA GLY A 57 -38.75 -55.15 22.47
C GLY A 57 -37.87 -53.95 22.69
N GLU A 58 -37.84 -52.98 21.76
CA GLU A 58 -37.08 -51.74 21.88
C GLU A 58 -37.77 -50.72 22.77
N GLY A 59 -37.02 -50.15 23.74
CA GLY A 59 -37.53 -49.06 24.59
C GLY A 59 -37.74 -47.80 23.82
N SER A 60 -38.83 -47.03 24.15
CA SER A 60 -39.04 -45.76 23.52
C SER A 60 -37.89 -44.76 23.86
N ASP A 61 -37.60 -43.84 22.98
CA ASP A 61 -36.54 -42.83 23.20
C ASP A 61 -36.77 -42.03 24.48
N LEU A 62 -38.02 -41.78 24.88
CA LEU A 62 -38.40 -41.14 26.12
C LEU A 62 -38.05 -42.02 27.33
N THR A 63 -38.35 -43.30 27.26
CA THR A 63 -38.05 -44.28 28.34
C THR A 63 -36.54 -44.38 28.55
N LEU A 64 -35.76 -44.35 27.48
CA LEU A 64 -34.30 -44.41 27.51
C LEU A 64 -33.64 -43.05 27.72
N ARG A 65 -34.42 -42.01 28.01
CA ARG A 65 -34.00 -40.62 28.30
C ARG A 65 -33.10 -40.00 27.22
N LYS A 66 -33.19 -40.44 25.97
CA LYS A 66 -32.36 -39.92 24.83
C LYS A 66 -32.62 -38.40 24.58
N PRO A 67 -33.85 -37.88 24.62
CA PRO A 67 -34.10 -36.45 24.45
C PRO A 67 -33.50 -35.62 25.59
N GLN A 68 -33.60 -36.09 26.84
CA GLN A 68 -33.04 -35.40 28.02
C GLN A 68 -31.50 -35.35 27.92
N LEU A 69 -30.88 -36.45 27.56
CA LEU A 69 -29.42 -36.49 27.33
C LEU A 69 -29.01 -35.55 26.17
N ALA A 70 -29.78 -35.50 25.06
CA ALA A 70 -29.53 -34.59 23.96
C ALA A 70 -29.68 -33.13 24.41
N GLN A 71 -30.70 -32.83 25.21
CA GLN A 71 -30.93 -31.49 25.79
C GLN A 71 -29.75 -31.07 26.70
N ALA A 72 -29.28 -31.95 27.58
CA ALA A 72 -28.15 -31.66 28.47
C ALA A 72 -26.85 -31.39 27.67
N LYS A 73 -26.61 -32.16 26.58
CA LYS A 73 -25.48 -31.92 25.67
C LYS A 73 -25.59 -30.56 24.98
N ALA A 74 -26.78 -30.20 24.49
CA ALA A 74 -27.01 -28.90 23.87
C ALA A 74 -26.83 -27.73 24.84
N THR A 75 -27.24 -27.93 26.11
CA THR A 75 -27.03 -26.93 27.18
C THR A 75 -25.55 -26.72 27.48
N LEU A 76 -24.75 -27.78 27.54
CA LEU A 76 -23.31 -27.69 27.70
C LEU A 76 -22.67 -26.95 26.53
N ALA A 77 -23.00 -27.33 25.30
CA ALA A 77 -22.47 -26.66 24.11
C ALA A 77 -22.80 -25.15 24.08
N ALA A 78 -24.01 -24.76 24.52
CA ALA A 78 -24.40 -23.37 24.64
C ALA A 78 -23.58 -22.64 25.73
N ALA A 79 -23.31 -23.29 26.86
CA ALA A 79 -22.48 -22.72 27.94
C ALA A 79 -21.03 -22.54 27.49
N GLU A 80 -20.46 -23.50 26.76
CA GLU A 80 -19.12 -23.40 26.15
C GLU A 80 -19.02 -22.22 25.19
N ALA A 81 -20.02 -22.05 24.32
CA ALA A 81 -20.07 -20.91 23.38
C ALA A 81 -20.14 -19.56 24.11
N ASN A 82 -20.89 -19.49 25.20
CA ASN A 82 -20.98 -18.29 26.05
C ASN A 82 -19.64 -17.99 26.77
N LEU A 83 -18.95 -19.00 27.28
CA LEU A 83 -17.62 -18.82 27.87
C LEU A 83 -16.62 -18.26 26.83
N GLU A 84 -16.61 -18.85 25.65
CA GLU A 84 -15.71 -18.41 24.59
C GLU A 84 -16.03 -16.95 24.15
N GLN A 85 -17.29 -16.57 24.14
CA GLN A 85 -17.70 -15.19 23.89
C GLN A 85 -17.22 -14.24 25.00
N ALA A 86 -17.41 -14.61 26.27
CA ALA A 86 -16.97 -13.81 27.41
C ALA A 86 -15.44 -13.66 27.42
N LYS A 87 -14.70 -14.73 27.11
CA LYS A 87 -13.25 -14.72 26.98
C LYS A 87 -12.79 -13.74 25.89
N ARG A 88 -13.37 -13.82 24.70
CA ARG A 88 -13.05 -12.86 23.61
C ARG A 88 -13.34 -11.42 23.97
N ASN A 89 -14.41 -11.15 24.71
CA ASN A 89 -14.74 -9.79 25.15
C ASN A 89 -13.71 -9.27 26.17
N LEU A 90 -13.27 -10.12 27.08
CA LEU A 90 -12.21 -9.80 28.05
C LEU A 90 -10.87 -9.52 27.35
N GLU A 91 -10.49 -10.34 26.35
CA GLU A 91 -9.28 -10.14 25.56
C GLU A 91 -9.33 -8.82 24.78
N ARG A 92 -10.48 -8.45 24.21
CA ARG A 92 -10.68 -7.19 23.48
C ARG A 92 -10.65 -5.95 24.36
N ALA A 93 -10.77 -6.09 25.67
CA ALA A 93 -10.59 -4.99 26.61
C ALA A 93 -9.14 -4.49 26.68
N ILE A 94 -8.18 -5.27 26.17
CA ILE A 94 -6.79 -4.87 26.00
C ILE A 94 -6.53 -4.71 24.52
N ILE A 95 -6.24 -3.48 24.08
CA ILE A 95 -5.94 -3.18 22.69
C ILE A 95 -4.43 -3.22 22.51
N ILE A 96 -3.96 -4.18 21.72
CA ILE A 96 -2.55 -4.41 21.42
C ILE A 96 -2.22 -4.00 20.00
N ALA A 97 -0.99 -3.56 19.78
CA ALA A 97 -0.46 -3.18 18.48
C ALA A 97 -0.27 -4.42 17.59
N GLN A 98 -0.82 -4.39 16.37
CA GLN A 98 -0.67 -5.47 15.39
C GLN A 98 0.60 -5.32 14.53
N PHE A 99 1.25 -4.16 14.55
CA PHE A 99 2.42 -3.79 13.76
C PHE A 99 3.28 -2.77 14.51
N ASP A 100 4.51 -2.57 14.06
CA ASP A 100 5.38 -1.51 14.57
C ASP A 100 4.95 -0.16 14.00
N GLY A 101 4.80 0.84 14.86
CA GLY A 101 4.23 2.08 14.37
C GLY A 101 4.41 3.28 15.29
N ARG A 102 3.64 4.31 14.98
CA ARG A 102 3.62 5.56 15.73
C ARG A 102 2.19 6.04 15.93
N VAL A 103 1.94 6.63 17.09
CA VAL A 103 0.65 7.24 17.42
C VAL A 103 0.55 8.61 16.76
N GLN A 104 -0.41 8.78 15.84
CA GLN A 104 -0.69 10.06 15.19
C GLN A 104 -1.49 10.98 16.09
N SER A 105 -2.63 10.48 16.60
CA SER A 105 -3.49 11.24 17.51
C SER A 105 -4.15 10.33 18.54
N ARG A 106 -4.50 10.90 19.68
CA ARG A 106 -5.31 10.27 20.72
C ARG A 106 -6.62 11.03 20.81
N ASN A 107 -7.74 10.31 20.75
CA ASN A 107 -9.08 10.90 20.71
C ASN A 107 -9.85 10.70 22.03
N VAL A 108 -9.27 9.96 22.99
CA VAL A 108 -9.88 9.67 24.27
C VAL A 108 -8.90 9.93 25.40
N GLU A 109 -9.41 10.26 26.57
CA GLU A 109 -8.65 10.45 27.80
C GLU A 109 -8.96 9.35 28.82
N ILE A 110 -8.12 9.23 29.85
CA ILE A 110 -8.38 8.31 30.96
C ILE A 110 -9.69 8.72 31.65
N GLY A 111 -10.59 7.76 31.85
CA GLY A 111 -11.92 7.99 32.42
C GLY A 111 -13.00 8.30 31.40
N THR A 112 -12.67 8.41 30.11
CA THR A 112 -13.69 8.57 29.06
C THR A 112 -14.48 7.29 28.86
N THR A 113 -15.80 7.39 28.89
CA THR A 113 -16.69 6.28 28.49
C THR A 113 -16.69 6.13 26.98
N VAL A 114 -16.46 4.91 26.49
CA VAL A 114 -16.40 4.58 25.07
C VAL A 114 -17.44 3.52 24.70
N PHE A 115 -17.94 3.57 23.48
CA PHE A 115 -18.90 2.63 22.92
C PHE A 115 -18.30 1.88 21.73
N PRO A 116 -18.84 0.72 21.33
CA PRO A 116 -18.46 0.06 20.10
C PRO A 116 -18.50 1.02 18.90
N GLY A 117 -17.42 1.11 18.14
CA GLY A 117 -17.29 2.05 17.02
C GLY A 117 -16.61 3.38 17.36
N THR A 118 -16.35 3.68 18.63
CA THR A 118 -15.59 4.88 19.01
C THR A 118 -14.14 4.78 18.55
N VAL A 119 -13.65 5.81 17.84
CA VAL A 119 -12.25 5.90 17.42
C VAL A 119 -11.40 6.38 18.60
N LEU A 120 -10.59 5.48 19.16
CA LEU A 120 -9.79 5.77 20.35
C LEU A 120 -8.50 6.52 20.02
N SER A 121 -7.82 6.12 18.93
CA SER A 121 -6.55 6.68 18.48
C SER A 121 -6.39 6.47 16.99
N LYS A 122 -5.58 7.32 16.34
CA LYS A 122 -5.06 7.07 14.99
C LYS A 122 -3.60 6.66 15.10
N ILE A 123 -3.28 5.52 14.51
CA ILE A 123 -1.92 4.95 14.48
C ILE A 123 -1.53 4.67 13.04
N TYR A 124 -0.24 4.64 12.75
CA TYR A 124 0.28 4.28 11.44
C TYR A 124 1.55 3.45 11.54
N GLY A 125 1.75 2.57 10.56
CA GLY A 125 2.95 1.75 10.44
C GLY A 125 4.16 2.56 10.01
N THR A 126 5.33 2.20 10.50
CA THR A 126 6.59 2.88 10.20
C THR A 126 7.54 2.04 9.35
N ASP A 127 7.14 0.87 8.89
CA ASP A 127 7.97 -0.04 8.11
C ASP A 127 8.24 0.47 6.70
N TYR A 128 7.21 1.02 6.08
CA TYR A 128 7.30 1.62 4.75
C TYR A 128 6.31 2.77 4.61
N PHE A 129 6.61 3.65 3.67
CA PHE A 129 5.70 4.71 3.24
C PHE A 129 5.34 4.53 1.78
N GLU A 130 4.10 4.83 1.44
CA GLU A 130 3.65 4.90 0.06
C GLU A 130 3.47 6.36 -0.33
N VAL A 131 4.03 6.70 -1.49
CA VAL A 131 3.94 8.04 -2.07
C VAL A 131 3.16 7.92 -3.36
N ARG A 132 2.06 8.66 -3.46
CA ARG A 132 1.26 8.76 -4.67
C ARG A 132 1.90 9.81 -5.58
N LEU A 133 2.36 9.37 -6.74
CA LEU A 133 2.95 10.20 -7.77
C LEU A 133 1.96 10.33 -8.92
N VAL A 134 1.92 11.48 -9.56
CA VAL A 134 1.11 11.69 -10.75
C VAL A 134 2.02 11.90 -11.96
N VAL A 135 1.76 11.17 -13.04
CA VAL A 135 2.54 11.20 -14.28
C VAL A 135 1.58 11.50 -15.41
N ALA A 136 1.94 12.43 -16.29
CA ALA A 136 1.15 12.74 -17.46
C ALA A 136 1.04 11.50 -18.39
N ASP A 137 -0.09 11.31 -19.05
CA ASP A 137 -0.35 10.15 -19.91
C ASP A 137 0.72 9.98 -21.00
N GLN A 138 1.16 11.07 -21.61
CA GLN A 138 2.23 11.11 -22.60
C GLN A 138 3.59 10.64 -22.07
N ASP A 139 3.84 10.74 -20.75
CA ASP A 139 5.10 10.36 -20.12
C ASP A 139 5.08 8.93 -19.57
N VAL A 140 3.91 8.29 -19.50
CA VAL A 140 3.77 6.92 -18.96
C VAL A 140 4.61 5.94 -19.77
N SER A 141 4.64 6.03 -21.10
CA SER A 141 5.43 5.17 -21.98
C SER A 141 6.93 5.19 -21.66
N PHE A 142 7.44 6.33 -21.20
CA PHE A 142 8.86 6.50 -20.83
C PHE A 142 9.18 5.92 -19.45
N THR A 143 8.17 5.67 -18.62
CA THR A 143 8.40 5.01 -17.32
C THR A 143 8.63 3.52 -17.43
N GLY A 144 8.31 2.90 -18.57
CA GLY A 144 8.35 1.44 -18.74
C GLY A 144 7.15 0.71 -18.10
N LEU A 145 6.09 1.45 -17.78
CA LEU A 145 4.78 0.93 -17.36
C LEU A 145 3.80 0.98 -18.52
N ASP A 146 2.88 0.03 -18.59
CA ASP A 146 1.66 0.19 -19.37
C ASP A 146 0.57 0.90 -18.53
N PHE A 147 -0.52 1.30 -19.18
CA PHE A 147 -1.64 1.95 -18.50
C PHE A 147 -2.35 1.04 -17.49
N ASN A 148 -2.19 -0.29 -17.59
CA ASN A 148 -2.71 -1.27 -16.64
C ASN A 148 -1.75 -1.52 -15.47
N GLY A 149 -0.63 -0.80 -15.41
CA GLY A 149 0.36 -0.94 -14.35
C GLY A 149 1.26 -2.16 -14.46
N LYS A 150 1.23 -2.83 -15.61
CA LYS A 150 2.10 -3.95 -15.88
C LYS A 150 3.45 -3.43 -16.35
N LEU A 151 4.53 -3.91 -15.72
CA LEU A 151 5.89 -3.61 -16.17
C LEU A 151 6.09 -4.15 -17.58
N LEU A 152 6.49 -3.30 -18.52
CA LEU A 152 6.82 -3.70 -19.89
C LEU A 152 8.04 -4.63 -19.94
N SER A 153 8.88 -4.60 -18.91
CA SER A 153 10.01 -5.54 -18.73
C SER A 153 9.81 -6.37 -17.47
N LYS A 154 9.73 -7.69 -17.60
CA LYS A 154 9.47 -8.65 -16.51
C LYS A 154 10.52 -8.67 -15.39
N ASN A 155 11.67 -8.02 -15.54
CA ASN A 155 12.81 -8.17 -14.64
C ASN A 155 13.34 -6.89 -13.99
N LYS A 156 12.70 -5.74 -14.13
CA LYS A 156 13.24 -4.48 -13.60
C LYS A 156 12.19 -3.75 -12.77
N GLN A 157 12.29 -3.82 -11.43
CA GLN A 157 11.55 -2.91 -10.57
C GLN A 157 11.96 -1.47 -10.90
N LEU A 158 10.98 -0.63 -11.23
CA LEU A 158 11.23 0.78 -11.51
C LEU A 158 11.62 1.49 -10.22
N LYS A 159 12.83 2.03 -10.22
CA LYS A 159 13.40 2.76 -9.09
C LYS A 159 12.93 4.21 -9.14
N VAL A 160 12.63 4.75 -7.97
CA VAL A 160 12.27 6.15 -7.79
C VAL A 160 13.23 6.74 -6.76
N GLU A 161 13.80 7.88 -7.06
CA GLU A 161 14.59 8.67 -6.12
C GLU A 161 13.73 9.82 -5.62
N PHE A 162 13.54 9.86 -4.30
CA PHE A 162 12.83 10.94 -3.64
C PHE A 162 13.82 11.91 -3.04
N SER A 163 13.51 13.18 -3.16
CA SER A 163 14.32 14.25 -2.57
C SER A 163 13.42 15.29 -1.89
N GLN A 164 13.92 15.80 -0.79
CA GLN A 164 13.39 17.00 -0.16
C GLN A 164 14.55 17.95 0.02
N GLY A 165 14.48 19.06 -0.71
CA GLY A 165 15.48 20.13 -0.63
C GLY A 165 14.96 21.28 0.20
N SER A 166 15.72 21.67 1.22
CA SER A 166 15.66 23.03 1.79
C SER A 166 17.07 23.61 1.70
N ARG A 167 17.20 24.93 1.85
CA ARG A 167 18.54 25.59 1.84
C ARG A 167 19.50 25.02 2.89
N ALA A 168 18.99 24.33 3.91
CA ALA A 168 19.76 23.79 5.03
C ALA A 168 20.00 22.28 4.97
N SER A 169 19.22 21.53 4.21
CA SER A 169 19.32 20.05 4.20
C SER A 169 18.78 19.47 2.89
N ASN A 170 19.48 18.49 2.36
CA ASN A 170 19.08 17.77 1.15
C ASN A 170 18.90 16.28 1.52
N TYR A 171 17.66 15.90 1.83
CA TYR A 171 17.32 14.51 2.15
C TYR A 171 16.99 13.76 0.87
N ARG A 172 17.48 12.51 0.78
CA ARG A 172 17.20 11.61 -0.35
C ARG A 172 16.78 10.24 0.16
N TRP A 173 15.75 9.67 -0.48
CA TRP A 173 15.29 8.32 -0.22
C TRP A 173 15.15 7.58 -1.54
N LYS A 174 15.32 6.26 -1.49
CA LYS A 174 15.12 5.38 -2.64
C LYS A 174 13.87 4.54 -2.42
N GLY A 175 13.07 4.45 -3.45
CA GLY A 175 11.86 3.64 -3.47
C GLY A 175 11.69 2.88 -4.78
N ASN A 176 10.66 2.06 -4.83
CA ASN A 176 10.29 1.32 -6.03
C ASN A 176 8.81 1.54 -6.32
N ILE A 177 8.43 1.58 -7.59
CA ILE A 177 7.03 1.57 -7.99
C ILE A 177 6.45 0.20 -7.65
N VAL A 178 5.30 0.18 -6.96
CA VAL A 178 4.62 -1.04 -6.53
C VAL A 178 3.33 -1.30 -7.28
N ARG A 179 2.63 -0.24 -7.72
CA ARG A 179 1.39 -0.33 -8.51
C ARG A 179 1.07 0.98 -9.21
N THR A 180 0.19 0.92 -10.19
CA THR A 180 -0.55 2.07 -10.71
C THR A 180 -1.99 1.99 -10.21
N GLU A 181 -2.70 3.11 -10.18
CA GLU A 181 -4.11 3.13 -9.83
C GLU A 181 -5.02 2.81 -11.02
N ALA A 182 -4.42 2.51 -12.20
CA ALA A 182 -5.09 2.10 -13.44
C ALA A 182 -6.24 3.03 -13.92
N GLU A 183 -6.33 4.21 -13.35
CA GLU A 183 -7.30 5.24 -13.70
C GLU A 183 -6.56 6.51 -14.08
N VAL A 184 -6.85 7.04 -15.26
CA VAL A 184 -6.37 8.35 -15.71
C VAL A 184 -7.42 9.38 -15.33
N ASP A 185 -7.03 10.38 -14.57
CA ASP A 185 -7.91 11.50 -14.25
C ASP A 185 -8.31 12.24 -15.53
N PRO A 186 -9.60 12.29 -15.90
CA PRO A 186 -10.04 12.86 -17.17
C PRO A 186 -9.83 14.37 -17.25
N LEU A 187 -9.71 15.08 -16.14
CA LEU A 187 -9.50 16.52 -16.10
C LEU A 187 -8.03 16.88 -16.28
N THR A 188 -7.15 16.16 -15.59
CA THR A 188 -5.70 16.44 -15.57
C THR A 188 -4.93 15.60 -16.58
N ARG A 189 -5.51 14.51 -17.09
CA ARG A 189 -4.85 13.49 -17.93
C ARG A 189 -3.60 12.92 -17.28
N MET A 190 -3.66 12.70 -15.95
CA MET A 190 -2.55 12.14 -15.21
C MET A 190 -2.90 10.74 -14.72
N LEU A 191 -1.94 9.83 -14.81
CA LEU A 191 -1.99 8.51 -14.22
C LEU A 191 -1.36 8.55 -12.83
N ALA A 192 -2.04 8.01 -11.83
CA ALA A 192 -1.49 7.89 -10.50
C ALA A 192 -0.68 6.59 -10.37
N ILE A 193 0.55 6.74 -9.91
CA ILE A 193 1.51 5.68 -9.66
C ILE A 193 1.86 5.69 -8.17
N VAL A 194 1.89 4.53 -7.53
CA VAL A 194 2.25 4.41 -6.12
C VAL A 194 3.65 3.82 -6.01
N ALA A 195 4.52 4.59 -5.40
CA ALA A 195 5.87 4.16 -5.08
C ALA A 195 6.01 3.93 -3.58
N ARG A 196 6.78 2.90 -3.20
CA ARG A 196 7.03 2.51 -1.81
C ARG A 196 8.47 2.78 -1.43
N ILE A 197 8.64 3.44 -0.29
CA ILE A 197 9.93 3.69 0.37
C ILE A 197 10.02 2.75 1.57
N ASP A 198 11.03 1.91 1.64
CA ASP A 198 11.30 1.03 2.79
C ASP A 198 12.02 1.82 3.89
N ASN A 199 11.29 2.18 4.93
CA ASN A 199 11.81 2.99 6.03
C ASN A 199 12.71 2.20 7.00
N ARG A 200 12.63 0.86 7.00
CA ARG A 200 13.54 0.01 7.81
C ARG A 200 14.98 0.16 7.35
N LYS A 201 15.20 0.29 6.04
CA LYS A 201 16.53 0.54 5.48
C LYS A 201 17.07 1.92 5.84
N SER A 202 16.20 2.93 5.90
CA SER A 202 16.58 4.28 6.35
C SER A 202 17.04 4.30 7.81
N LYS A 203 16.37 3.54 8.69
CA LYS A 203 16.80 3.38 10.08
C LYS A 203 18.20 2.74 10.21
N ALA A 204 18.50 1.76 9.36
CA ALA A 204 19.80 1.08 9.36
C ALA A 204 20.96 1.96 8.84
N THR A 205 20.68 2.97 8.01
CA THR A 205 21.69 3.85 7.39
C THR A 205 21.80 5.23 8.05
N SER A 206 21.19 5.44 9.22
CA SER A 206 21.14 6.75 9.93
C SER A 206 20.57 7.90 9.09
N GLN A 207 19.78 7.59 8.06
CA GLN A 207 19.06 8.60 7.30
C GLN A 207 17.85 9.10 8.08
N THR A 208 17.53 10.37 7.94
CA THR A 208 16.32 10.94 8.55
C THR A 208 15.08 10.21 8.01
N PRO A 209 14.22 9.65 8.89
CA PRO A 209 13.02 8.97 8.45
C PRO A 209 12.06 9.96 7.79
N LEU A 210 11.38 9.53 6.73
CA LEU A 210 10.32 10.28 6.10
C LEU A 210 9.13 10.42 7.06
N ALA A 211 8.50 11.57 7.12
CA ALA A 211 7.30 11.82 7.92
C ALA A 211 6.04 11.87 7.06
N ILE A 212 4.91 11.44 7.62
CA ILE A 212 3.62 11.57 6.95
C ILE A 212 3.27 13.05 6.75
N GLY A 213 2.74 13.39 5.58
CA GLY A 213 2.37 14.75 5.21
C GLY A 213 3.53 15.59 4.67
N GLN A 214 4.70 15.01 4.53
CA GLN A 214 5.89 15.69 4.01
C GLN A 214 5.84 15.74 2.47
N TYR A 215 6.07 16.92 1.89
CA TYR A 215 6.22 17.06 0.45
C TYR A 215 7.59 16.59 0.00
N VAL A 216 7.62 15.77 -1.04
CA VAL A 216 8.82 15.23 -1.66
C VAL A 216 8.77 15.40 -3.17
N SER A 217 9.92 15.67 -3.78
CA SER A 217 10.09 15.57 -5.23
C SER A 217 10.53 14.16 -5.57
N ALA A 218 10.01 13.59 -6.66
CA ALA A 218 10.33 12.24 -7.10
C ALA A 218 10.89 12.25 -8.51
N ALA A 219 12.01 11.57 -8.72
CA ALA A 219 12.57 11.27 -10.03
C ALA A 219 12.38 9.78 -10.32
N ILE A 220 11.62 9.46 -11.37
CA ILE A 220 11.38 8.08 -11.81
C ILE A 220 12.43 7.75 -12.85
N ASN A 221 13.22 6.70 -12.59
CA ASN A 221 14.18 6.19 -13.59
C ASN A 221 13.40 5.42 -14.66
N GLY A 222 13.20 6.04 -15.81
CA GLY A 222 12.48 5.49 -16.93
C GLY A 222 13.28 4.47 -17.77
N ILE A 223 12.79 4.24 -18.98
CA ILE A 223 13.47 3.40 -19.97
C ILE A 223 14.68 4.14 -20.53
N GLU A 224 15.71 3.40 -20.89
CA GLU A 224 16.84 3.92 -21.63
C GLU A 224 16.50 3.98 -23.12
N ILE A 225 16.73 5.12 -23.74
CA ILE A 225 16.46 5.34 -25.17
C ILE A 225 17.78 5.57 -25.85
N GLU A 226 18.11 4.74 -26.83
CA GLU A 226 19.32 4.83 -27.61
C GLU A 226 19.14 5.77 -28.81
N ASN A 227 20.26 6.26 -29.36
CA ASN A 227 20.32 7.10 -30.56
C ASN A 227 19.49 8.39 -30.46
N VAL A 228 19.63 9.09 -29.33
CA VAL A 228 18.94 10.34 -29.05
C VAL A 228 19.90 11.51 -29.07
N SER A 229 19.51 12.59 -29.74
CA SER A 229 20.20 13.87 -29.69
C SER A 229 19.41 14.85 -28.83
N LEU A 230 20.12 15.60 -28.00
CA LEU A 230 19.55 16.65 -27.16
C LEU A 230 19.83 18.01 -27.81
N ILE A 231 18.76 18.73 -28.12
CA ILE A 231 18.86 20.06 -28.75
C ILE A 231 17.97 21.08 -28.04
N PRO A 232 18.29 22.37 -28.06
CA PRO A 232 17.41 23.40 -27.55
C PRO A 232 16.06 23.39 -28.27
N ARG A 233 14.97 23.39 -27.49
CA ARG A 233 13.58 23.36 -28.01
C ARG A 233 13.30 24.48 -29.00
N THR A 234 13.94 25.65 -28.83
CA THR A 234 13.75 26.84 -29.66
C THR A 234 14.20 26.64 -31.11
N LEU A 235 15.05 25.64 -31.37
CA LEU A 235 15.57 25.33 -32.68
C LEU A 235 14.69 24.37 -33.48
N VAL A 236 13.78 23.69 -32.80
CA VAL A 236 12.81 22.78 -33.47
C VAL A 236 11.61 23.59 -33.97
N ARG A 237 11.35 23.53 -35.26
CA ARG A 237 10.19 24.19 -35.93
C ARG A 237 9.53 23.22 -36.86
N ASN A 238 8.22 22.97 -36.70
CA ASN A 238 7.46 22.08 -37.56
C ASN A 238 8.19 20.73 -37.79
N GLU A 239 8.56 20.04 -36.70
CA GLU A 239 9.25 18.74 -36.74
C GLU A 239 10.53 18.75 -37.59
N SER A 240 11.21 19.88 -37.67
CA SER A 240 12.44 20.03 -38.40
C SER A 240 13.42 20.96 -37.69
N VAL A 241 14.68 20.79 -38.04
CA VAL A 241 15.80 21.63 -37.59
C VAL A 241 16.62 22.06 -38.79
N TRP A 242 17.35 23.15 -38.62
CA TRP A 242 18.27 23.63 -39.66
C TRP A 242 19.70 23.24 -39.26
N VAL A 243 20.42 22.67 -40.22
CA VAL A 243 21.81 22.27 -40.06
C VAL A 243 22.63 22.84 -41.21
N VAL A 244 23.92 22.96 -40.99
CA VAL A 244 24.90 23.28 -42.06
C VAL A 244 25.66 21.99 -42.38
N ASP A 245 25.62 21.56 -43.61
CA ASP A 245 26.33 20.37 -44.11
C ASP A 245 27.83 20.62 -44.31
N ASP A 246 28.59 19.56 -44.61
CA ASP A 246 30.04 19.65 -44.88
C ASP A 246 30.40 20.57 -46.04
N LYS A 247 29.44 20.85 -46.95
CA LYS A 247 29.62 21.76 -48.08
C LYS A 247 29.31 23.20 -47.73
N LYS A 248 29.14 23.51 -46.45
CA LYS A 248 28.75 24.83 -45.94
C LYS A 248 27.41 25.29 -46.52
N THR A 249 26.49 24.37 -46.65
CA THR A 249 25.16 24.63 -47.20
C THR A 249 24.10 24.40 -46.13
N LEU A 250 23.15 25.33 -46.02
CA LEU A 250 22.04 25.21 -45.09
C LEU A 250 21.08 24.13 -45.56
N ARG A 251 20.74 23.21 -44.68
CA ARG A 251 19.83 22.09 -44.92
C ARG A 251 18.75 22.02 -43.89
N LYS A 252 17.51 21.76 -44.35
CA LYS A 252 16.41 21.44 -43.47
C LYS A 252 16.37 19.92 -43.22
N ARG A 253 16.50 19.49 -41.94
CA ARG A 253 16.39 18.08 -41.55
C ARG A 253 15.08 17.86 -40.84
N ASN A 254 14.27 16.90 -41.25
CA ASN A 254 13.15 16.46 -40.48
C ASN A 254 13.62 15.62 -39.31
N VAL A 255 13.03 15.83 -38.13
CA VAL A 255 13.40 15.15 -36.89
C VAL A 255 12.18 14.54 -36.27
N GLU A 256 12.34 13.33 -35.73
CA GLU A 256 11.35 12.66 -34.90
C GLU A 256 11.52 13.11 -33.48
N ILE A 257 10.55 13.86 -32.95
CA ILE A 257 10.60 14.35 -31.57
C ILE A 257 10.12 13.24 -30.65
N ILE A 258 10.99 12.82 -29.72
CA ILE A 258 10.66 11.82 -28.72
C ILE A 258 9.90 12.49 -27.56
N ARG A 259 10.46 13.59 -27.02
CA ARG A 259 9.82 14.38 -25.94
C ARG A 259 10.45 15.75 -25.83
N PHE A 260 9.71 16.65 -25.20
CA PHE A 260 10.25 17.92 -24.71
C PHE A 260 10.45 17.84 -23.20
N GLU A 261 11.57 18.34 -22.71
CA GLU A 261 11.84 18.42 -21.27
C GLU A 261 12.55 19.74 -20.96
N ASN A 262 11.91 20.56 -20.17
CA ASN A 262 12.37 21.92 -19.88
C ASN A 262 12.62 22.71 -21.18
N GLU A 263 13.84 23.20 -21.36
CA GLU A 263 14.26 23.98 -22.54
C GLU A 263 14.81 23.11 -23.68
N ASN A 264 14.82 21.80 -23.54
CA ASN A 264 15.39 20.86 -24.48
C ASN A 264 14.36 20.00 -25.19
N ALA A 265 14.70 19.58 -26.39
CA ALA A 265 14.00 18.57 -27.16
C ALA A 265 14.89 17.34 -27.29
N PHE A 266 14.35 16.18 -26.95
CA PHE A 266 14.94 14.88 -27.22
C PHE A 266 14.43 14.43 -28.57
N ILE A 267 15.32 14.30 -29.55
CA ILE A 267 14.98 13.86 -30.89
C ILE A 267 15.74 12.58 -31.23
N LYS A 268 15.11 11.73 -32.03
CA LYS A 268 15.81 10.60 -32.61
C LYS A 268 16.91 11.09 -33.52
N ASN A 269 18.10 10.51 -33.41
CA ASN A 269 19.24 10.97 -34.20
C ASN A 269 18.94 10.80 -35.71
N SER A 270 18.76 11.90 -36.38
CA SER A 270 18.48 11.99 -37.83
C SER A 270 19.54 12.82 -38.58
N PHE A 271 20.68 13.09 -37.90
CA PHE A 271 21.76 13.89 -38.47
C PHE A 271 22.72 13.02 -39.26
N GLU A 272 23.21 13.59 -40.37
CA GLU A 272 24.32 13.03 -41.14
C GLU A 272 25.66 13.39 -40.50
N ILE A 273 26.67 12.56 -40.75
CA ILE A 273 28.03 12.86 -40.26
C ILE A 273 28.50 14.17 -40.88
N GLY A 274 28.90 15.12 -40.05
CA GLY A 274 29.30 16.46 -40.48
C GLY A 274 28.23 17.53 -40.37
N ASP A 275 26.95 17.17 -40.15
CA ASP A 275 25.89 18.15 -39.90
C ASP A 275 26.19 18.98 -38.66
N ARG A 276 26.04 20.30 -38.76
CA ARG A 276 26.20 21.25 -37.65
C ARG A 276 24.91 21.97 -37.39
N LEU A 277 24.41 21.95 -36.18
CA LEU A 277 23.15 22.56 -35.81
C LEU A 277 23.26 24.11 -35.92
N LEU A 278 22.31 24.73 -36.60
CA LEU A 278 22.22 26.20 -36.71
C LEU A 278 21.68 26.77 -35.37
N MET A 279 22.54 27.41 -34.59
CA MET A 279 22.16 28.07 -33.34
C MET A 279 21.71 29.53 -33.54
N THR A 280 22.22 30.19 -34.56
CA THR A 280 21.96 31.60 -34.83
C THR A 280 20.64 31.81 -35.58
N ARG A 281 19.90 32.83 -35.22
CA ARG A 281 18.68 33.21 -35.98
C ARG A 281 19.08 33.95 -37.25
N LEU A 282 18.76 33.36 -38.39
CA LEU A 282 18.89 34.04 -39.71
C LEU A 282 17.56 34.67 -40.09
N SER A 283 17.64 35.78 -40.79
CA SER A 283 16.48 36.51 -41.33
C SER A 283 15.77 35.74 -42.46
N SER A 284 16.48 34.90 -43.21
CA SER A 284 15.93 34.04 -44.22
C SER A 284 16.53 32.65 -44.16
N LEU A 285 15.66 31.65 -44.07
CA LEU A 285 16.03 30.23 -43.97
C LEU A 285 15.58 29.55 -45.27
N VAL A 286 16.53 29.35 -46.19
CA VAL A 286 16.28 28.70 -47.51
C VAL A 286 17.17 27.48 -47.62
N ASP A 287 16.60 26.33 -47.96
CA ASP A 287 17.38 25.12 -48.19
C ASP A 287 18.30 25.30 -49.40
N GLY A 288 19.57 24.88 -49.23
CA GLY A 288 20.60 25.08 -50.25
C GLY A 288 21.35 26.40 -50.17
N LEU A 289 21.04 27.30 -49.22
CA LEU A 289 21.77 28.56 -49.06
C LEU A 289 23.19 28.29 -48.56
N LYS A 290 24.20 28.83 -49.27
CA LYS A 290 25.59 28.79 -48.79
C LYS A 290 25.79 29.76 -47.65
N VAL A 291 26.41 29.29 -46.60
CA VAL A 291 26.69 30.05 -45.34
C VAL A 291 28.13 30.01 -45.00
N THR A 292 28.60 31.06 -44.34
CA THR A 292 29.91 31.09 -43.71
C THR A 292 29.71 31.14 -42.21
N TYR A 293 30.44 30.36 -41.43
CA TYR A 293 30.35 30.32 -39.99
C TYR A 293 31.78 30.29 -39.40
N ASP A 294 31.93 30.94 -38.26
CA ASP A 294 33.13 30.82 -37.44
C ASP A 294 32.89 29.69 -36.44
N MET A 295 33.95 28.95 -36.14
CA MET A 295 33.92 27.92 -35.07
C MET A 295 34.32 28.61 -33.76
N ASP A 296 33.39 28.69 -32.85
CA ASP A 296 33.66 29.00 -31.47
C ASP A 296 34.08 27.72 -30.70
#